data_560f95d66dbfdde20092f5f61c3ca90a
#
_entry.id   560f95d66dbfdde20092f5f61c3ca90a
#
_cell.length_a   1.000
_cell.length_b   1.000
_cell.length_c   1.000
_cell.angle_alpha   90.00
_cell.angle_beta   90.00
_cell.angle_gamma   90.00
#
_symmetry.space_group_name_H-M   'P 1'
#
loop_
_entity.id
_entity.type
_entity.pdbx_description
1 polymer ?
#
loop_
_entity_poly.entity_id
_entity_poly.type
_entity_poly.pdbx_seq_one_letter_code
_entity_poly.pdbx_strand_id
1 'polypeptide(L)'
;MAVKKKTLFIVAGVLFAVITIVMLFGYSTYRKIVMPNVASDEAVSIYVKTDDNLESILAQTAAAGIFKNQDSFEWWATRQHMGNHLSAGRYLIEPGMSNREVVNLIMSGRQTPVNVTFNNIRTKTDFAKRIGEQLMADSLDFMQLFDSTAYLEKLGVNKDNFMTLFIPNTYELYWNTSAEGFITRMVKEHDRFWTAARKTKADNIGLTPQQVYILASIVYSENEKAADEAPRIAGVYMNRINKGMKLEADPTVKFAIGNFAIKRILFADLEIESPYNTYKYTGLPPGPIHMPPIAYIDAVLNYEHHNYIFMCKRRWFRISFICKNTGRTQPQPRHLYCDIK
;
A
#
# COMPACT_ATOMS: atom_id res chain seq x y z
N MET A 1 59.30 -18.03 61.95
CA MET A 1 58.91 -18.50 60.60
C MET A 1 57.43 -18.80 60.47
N ALA A 2 56.76 -19.33 61.47
CA ALA A 2 55.33 -19.73 61.37
C ALA A 2 54.33 -18.55 61.11
N VAL A 3 54.58 -17.35 61.69
CA VAL A 3 53.70 -16.18 61.50
C VAL A 3 53.73 -15.66 60.05
N LYS A 4 54.89 -15.64 59.41
CA LYS A 4 54.95 -15.24 57.94
C LYS A 4 54.26 -16.18 57.07
N LYS A 5 54.22 -17.49 57.34
CA LYS A 5 53.42 -18.47 56.53
C LYS A 5 51.93 -18.28 56.72
N LYS A 6 51.40 -18.03 57.90
CA LYS A 6 50.00 -17.74 58.19
C LYS A 6 49.49 -16.47 57.39
N THR A 7 50.30 -15.39 57.47
CA THR A 7 50.00 -14.15 56.76
C THR A 7 49.96 -14.38 55.21
N LEU A 8 50.88 -15.17 54.68
CA LEU A 8 50.95 -15.52 53.30
C LEU A 8 49.67 -16.30 52.85
N PHE A 9 49.19 -17.26 53.63
CA PHE A 9 47.98 -18.03 53.37
C PHE A 9 46.74 -17.15 53.44
N ILE A 10 46.65 -16.20 54.37
CA ILE A 10 45.51 -15.25 54.44
C ILE A 10 45.53 -14.33 53.25
N VAL A 11 46.63 -13.78 52.80
CA VAL A 11 46.78 -12.94 51.66
C VAL A 11 46.38 -13.70 50.39
N ALA A 12 46.86 -14.95 50.20
CA ALA A 12 46.49 -15.80 49.06
C ALA A 12 44.98 -16.13 49.04
N GLY A 13 44.38 -16.40 50.20
CA GLY A 13 42.91 -16.63 50.30
C GLY A 13 42.10 -15.38 49.98
N VAL A 14 42.52 -14.21 50.43
CA VAL A 14 41.86 -12.95 50.06
C VAL A 14 41.97 -12.68 48.56
N LEU A 15 43.15 -12.89 47.98
CA LEU A 15 43.38 -12.71 46.55
C LEU A 15 42.53 -13.66 45.71
N PHE A 16 42.42 -14.93 46.11
CA PHE A 16 41.56 -15.92 45.47
C PHE A 16 40.07 -15.52 45.55
N ALA A 17 39.59 -15.06 46.73
CA ALA A 17 38.23 -14.59 46.91
C ALA A 17 37.92 -13.38 46.00
N VAL A 18 38.84 -12.40 45.92
CA VAL A 18 38.68 -11.24 45.01
C VAL A 18 38.63 -11.67 43.56
N ILE A 19 39.52 -12.56 43.09
CA ILE A 19 39.50 -13.08 41.73
C ILE A 19 38.18 -13.80 41.44
N THR A 20 37.69 -14.62 42.37
CA THR A 20 36.41 -15.33 42.21
C THR A 20 35.24 -14.35 42.11
N ILE A 21 35.21 -13.32 42.96
CA ILE A 21 34.16 -12.28 42.88
C ILE A 21 34.21 -11.54 41.54
N VAL A 22 35.39 -11.18 41.07
CA VAL A 22 35.57 -10.52 39.75
C VAL A 22 35.13 -11.42 38.61
N MET A 23 35.47 -12.70 38.63
CA MET A 23 35.02 -13.68 37.63
C MET A 23 33.50 -13.85 37.66
N LEU A 24 32.89 -13.98 38.83
CA LEU A 24 31.43 -14.10 38.96
C LEU A 24 30.69 -12.83 38.44
N PHE A 25 31.22 -11.67 38.80
CA PHE A 25 30.69 -10.40 38.32
C PHE A 25 30.85 -10.25 36.79
N GLY A 26 32.03 -10.58 36.28
CA GLY A 26 32.29 -10.58 34.83
C GLY A 26 31.38 -11.55 34.07
N TYR A 27 31.21 -12.76 34.61
CA TYR A 27 30.29 -13.76 34.01
C TYR A 27 28.83 -13.30 34.06
N SER A 28 28.38 -12.73 35.18
CA SER A 28 27.03 -12.16 35.31
C SER A 28 26.79 -11.04 34.31
N THR A 29 27.76 -10.14 34.15
CA THR A 29 27.70 -9.06 33.17
C THR A 29 27.69 -9.59 31.73
N TYR A 30 28.56 -10.55 31.42
CA TYR A 30 28.58 -11.23 30.12
C TYR A 30 27.23 -11.86 29.77
N ARG A 31 26.61 -12.55 30.72
CA ARG A 31 25.28 -13.15 30.55
C ARG A 31 24.21 -12.11 30.18
N LYS A 32 24.23 -10.97 30.87
CA LYS A 32 23.28 -9.87 30.65
C LYS A 32 23.42 -9.24 29.24
N ILE A 33 24.62 -9.25 28.65
CA ILE A 33 24.90 -8.54 27.40
C ILE A 33 24.77 -9.46 26.17
N VAL A 34 25.37 -10.67 26.27
CA VAL A 34 25.69 -11.51 25.10
C VAL A 34 24.84 -12.76 25.01
N MET A 35 24.31 -13.25 26.15
CA MET A 35 23.47 -14.44 26.09
C MET A 35 22.06 -14.13 25.51
N PRO A 36 21.43 -15.10 24.87
CA PRO A 36 20.07 -14.98 24.33
C PRO A 36 19.07 -14.53 25.40
N ASN A 37 18.39 -13.41 25.15
CA ASN A 37 17.38 -12.84 26.05
C ASN A 37 16.01 -12.70 25.41
N VAL A 38 15.89 -12.80 24.09
CA VAL A 38 14.60 -12.81 23.41
C VAL A 38 13.85 -14.09 23.79
N ALA A 39 12.60 -13.93 24.25
CA ALA A 39 11.76 -15.01 24.78
C ALA A 39 10.94 -15.70 23.69
N SER A 40 10.56 -14.95 22.64
CA SER A 40 9.71 -15.45 21.57
C SER A 40 10.42 -16.49 20.71
N ASP A 41 9.68 -17.52 20.31
CA ASP A 41 10.12 -18.51 19.31
C ASP A 41 9.89 -18.03 17.87
N GLU A 42 9.15 -16.94 17.67
CA GLU A 42 8.93 -16.30 16.40
C GLU A 42 9.51 -14.88 16.38
N ALA A 43 9.83 -14.38 15.19
CA ALA A 43 10.32 -13.02 15.02
C ALA A 43 9.25 -11.98 15.34
N VAL A 44 9.58 -11.00 16.17
CA VAL A 44 8.67 -9.94 16.64
C VAL A 44 9.09 -8.60 16.07
N SER A 45 8.12 -7.84 15.52
CA SER A 45 8.41 -6.49 15.03
C SER A 45 8.26 -5.43 16.11
N ILE A 46 9.25 -4.56 16.21
CA ILE A 46 9.20 -3.31 17.00
C ILE A 46 9.13 -2.15 16.03
N TYR A 47 8.29 -1.17 16.35
CA TYR A 47 8.11 0.06 15.58
C TYR A 47 8.63 1.24 16.43
N VAL A 48 9.69 1.88 15.96
CA VAL A 48 10.28 3.06 16.59
C VAL A 48 9.84 4.29 15.81
N LYS A 49 9.12 5.20 16.46
CA LYS A 49 8.69 6.48 15.87
C LYS A 49 9.79 7.54 16.01
N THR A 50 9.64 8.63 15.26
CA THR A 50 10.60 9.74 15.28
C THR A 50 10.69 10.44 16.65
N ASP A 51 9.57 10.47 17.38
CA ASP A 51 9.41 11.11 18.69
C ASP A 51 9.55 10.14 19.87
N ASP A 52 9.85 8.86 19.62
CA ASP A 52 10.05 7.87 20.66
C ASP A 52 11.33 8.15 21.47
N ASN A 53 11.26 7.79 22.74
CA ASN A 53 12.38 7.79 23.68
C ASN A 53 12.65 6.37 24.21
N LEU A 54 13.66 6.21 25.05
CA LEU A 54 14.00 4.89 25.62
C LEU A 54 12.82 4.30 26.39
N GLU A 55 12.08 5.12 27.15
CA GLU A 55 10.96 4.67 27.97
C GLU A 55 9.83 4.08 27.12
N SER A 56 9.49 4.73 25.98
CA SER A 56 8.48 4.21 25.05
C SER A 56 8.87 2.85 24.47
N ILE A 57 10.15 2.65 24.13
CA ILE A 57 10.65 1.37 23.64
C ILE A 57 10.62 0.29 24.73
N LEU A 58 11.01 0.65 25.96
CA LEU A 58 10.94 -0.27 27.10
C LEU A 58 9.49 -0.70 27.38
N ALA A 59 8.55 0.25 27.36
CA ALA A 59 7.12 -0.04 27.53
C ALA A 59 6.59 -0.96 26.40
N GLN A 60 6.95 -0.68 25.15
CA GLN A 60 6.54 -1.50 23.99
C GLN A 60 7.09 -2.92 24.09
N THR A 61 8.39 -3.08 24.46
CA THR A 61 9.03 -4.40 24.60
C THR A 61 8.49 -5.20 25.76
N ALA A 62 8.18 -4.53 26.89
CA ALA A 62 7.57 -5.15 28.06
C ALA A 62 6.12 -5.60 27.77
N ALA A 63 5.31 -4.73 27.15
CA ALA A 63 3.93 -5.08 26.78
C ALA A 63 3.84 -6.26 25.81
N ALA A 64 4.80 -6.37 24.90
CA ALA A 64 4.90 -7.48 23.96
C ALA A 64 5.59 -8.73 24.52
N GLY A 65 6.13 -8.69 25.75
CA GLY A 65 6.81 -9.83 26.39
C GLY A 65 8.04 -10.32 25.60
N ILE A 66 8.78 -9.40 24.97
CA ILE A 66 9.86 -9.76 24.03
C ILE A 66 11.04 -10.41 24.74
N PHE A 67 11.37 -9.96 25.96
CA PHE A 67 12.56 -10.40 26.67
C PHE A 67 12.24 -11.34 27.84
N LYS A 68 13.06 -12.37 28.03
CA LYS A 68 13.04 -13.24 29.22
C LYS A 68 13.34 -12.45 30.48
N ASN A 69 14.24 -11.46 30.38
CA ASN A 69 14.62 -10.57 31.46
C ASN A 69 14.66 -9.13 30.92
N GLN A 70 13.55 -8.40 31.13
CA GLN A 70 13.37 -7.01 30.71
C GLN A 70 14.37 -6.07 31.43
N ASP A 71 14.64 -6.27 32.73
CA ASP A 71 15.57 -5.42 33.50
C ASP A 71 16.99 -5.48 32.93
N SER A 72 17.41 -6.66 32.42
CA SER A 72 18.73 -6.80 31.81
C SER A 72 18.83 -6.07 30.47
N PHE A 73 17.73 -6.01 29.70
CA PHE A 73 17.66 -5.22 28.49
C PHE A 73 17.69 -3.72 28.77
N GLU A 74 16.86 -3.25 29.72
CA GLU A 74 16.83 -1.86 30.17
C GLU A 74 18.20 -1.40 30.66
N TRP A 75 18.83 -2.20 31.51
CA TRP A 75 20.18 -1.91 32.05
C TRP A 75 21.21 -1.74 30.92
N TRP A 76 21.20 -2.61 29.91
CA TRP A 76 22.14 -2.53 28.80
C TRP A 76 21.79 -1.37 27.84
N ALA A 77 20.54 -1.17 27.50
CA ALA A 77 20.05 -0.08 26.64
C ALA A 77 20.40 1.30 27.23
N THR A 78 20.18 1.47 28.54
CA THR A 78 20.55 2.70 29.27
C THR A 78 22.08 2.93 29.26
N ARG A 79 22.86 1.89 29.48
CA ARG A 79 24.33 1.96 29.51
C ARG A 79 24.91 2.28 28.12
N GLN A 80 24.26 1.89 27.05
CA GLN A 80 24.61 2.23 25.67
C GLN A 80 24.07 3.57 25.23
N HIS A 81 23.38 4.31 26.10
CA HIS A 81 22.70 5.58 25.74
C HIS A 81 21.77 5.44 24.52
N MET A 82 21.07 4.28 24.40
CA MET A 82 20.23 3.94 23.26
C MET A 82 19.20 5.04 22.99
N GLY A 83 18.62 5.67 24.03
CA GLY A 83 17.64 6.75 23.88
C GLY A 83 18.12 7.95 23.06
N ASN A 84 19.46 8.21 23.03
CA ASN A 84 20.04 9.31 22.26
C ASN A 84 20.32 8.94 20.79
N HIS A 85 20.18 7.66 20.45
CA HIS A 85 20.54 7.10 19.13
C HIS A 85 19.43 6.23 18.55
N LEU A 86 18.17 6.49 18.93
CA LEU A 86 17.03 5.82 18.33
C LEU A 86 16.88 6.24 16.87
N SER A 87 16.77 5.25 16.00
CA SER A 87 16.45 5.48 14.58
C SER A 87 15.03 5.04 14.32
N ALA A 88 14.18 5.95 13.80
CA ALA A 88 12.80 5.62 13.46
C ALA A 88 12.74 4.52 12.39
N GLY A 89 11.88 3.52 12.58
CA GLY A 89 11.72 2.42 11.63
C GLY A 89 11.09 1.18 12.23
N ARG A 90 10.90 0.17 11.40
CA ARG A 90 10.50 -1.19 11.81
C ARG A 90 11.72 -2.06 11.97
N TYR A 91 11.85 -2.70 13.13
CA TYR A 91 12.94 -3.64 13.45
C TYR A 91 12.37 -5.02 13.73
N LEU A 92 12.91 -6.02 13.07
CA LEU A 92 12.53 -7.41 13.30
C LEU A 92 13.50 -8.02 14.32
N ILE A 93 12.98 -8.34 15.51
CA ILE A 93 13.73 -9.01 16.55
C ILE A 93 13.54 -10.51 16.37
N GLU A 94 14.64 -11.20 16.09
CA GLU A 94 14.63 -12.63 15.85
C GLU A 94 14.78 -13.44 17.13
N PRO A 95 14.27 -14.69 17.16
CA PRO A 95 14.45 -15.59 18.29
C PRO A 95 15.92 -15.76 18.69
N GLY A 96 16.17 -15.78 19.97
CA GLY A 96 17.51 -16.01 20.48
C GLY A 96 18.47 -14.83 20.44
N MET A 97 18.04 -13.65 19.97
CA MET A 97 18.87 -12.45 20.04
C MET A 97 19.21 -12.08 21.49
N SER A 98 20.43 -11.59 21.67
CA SER A 98 20.93 -11.01 22.92
C SER A 98 20.55 -9.54 23.04
N ASN A 99 20.67 -8.97 24.26
CA ASN A 99 20.47 -7.54 24.48
C ASN A 99 21.37 -6.68 23.61
N ARG A 100 22.63 -7.11 23.43
CA ARG A 100 23.60 -6.41 22.57
C ARG A 100 23.15 -6.35 21.13
N GLU A 101 22.65 -7.46 20.59
CA GLU A 101 22.20 -7.53 19.21
C GLU A 101 20.99 -6.65 18.97
N VAL A 102 19.99 -6.68 19.86
CA VAL A 102 18.79 -5.84 19.74
C VAL A 102 19.11 -4.35 19.84
N VAL A 103 19.92 -3.95 20.84
CA VAL A 103 20.34 -2.55 21.01
C VAL A 103 21.11 -2.07 19.77
N ASN A 104 22.06 -2.87 19.28
CA ASN A 104 22.83 -2.53 18.08
C ASN A 104 21.95 -2.48 16.82
N LEU A 105 20.95 -3.35 16.69
CA LEU A 105 20.00 -3.36 15.57
C LEU A 105 19.26 -2.03 15.49
N ILE A 106 18.70 -1.57 16.61
CA ILE A 106 17.90 -0.33 16.68
C ILE A 106 18.80 0.90 16.48
N MET A 107 19.93 0.98 17.22
CA MET A 107 20.86 2.11 17.13
C MET A 107 21.51 2.25 15.74
N SER A 108 21.76 1.14 15.04
CA SER A 108 22.36 1.18 13.70
C SER A 108 21.38 1.57 12.59
N GLY A 109 20.08 1.67 12.89
CA GLY A 109 19.07 1.99 11.90
C GLY A 109 18.86 0.92 10.82
N ARG A 110 19.29 -0.34 11.05
CA ARG A 110 19.09 -1.46 10.11
C ARG A 110 17.64 -1.93 10.13
N GLN A 111 16.78 -1.14 9.51
CA GLN A 111 15.36 -1.40 9.44
C GLN A 111 15.03 -2.62 8.57
N THR A 112 13.95 -3.30 8.93
CA THR A 112 13.33 -4.32 8.08
C THR A 112 12.18 -3.67 7.31
N PRO A 113 12.15 -3.76 5.96
CA PRO A 113 11.07 -3.19 5.17
C PRO A 113 9.70 -3.76 5.50
N VAL A 114 8.65 -3.03 5.13
CA VAL A 114 7.25 -3.48 5.16
C VAL A 114 6.73 -3.62 3.73
N ASN A 115 5.82 -4.56 3.53
CA ASN A 115 5.11 -4.73 2.28
C ASN A 115 3.84 -3.86 2.29
N VAL A 116 3.88 -2.73 1.60
CA VAL A 116 2.74 -1.83 1.46
C VAL A 116 1.90 -2.27 0.27
N THR A 117 0.67 -2.70 0.54
CA THR A 117 -0.25 -3.21 -0.49
C THR A 117 -1.48 -2.33 -0.61
N PHE A 118 -1.78 -1.93 -1.82
CA PHE A 118 -3.03 -1.23 -2.13
C PHE A 118 -3.63 -1.72 -3.44
N ASN A 119 -4.94 -1.93 -3.43
CA ASN A 119 -5.77 -2.34 -4.55
C ASN A 119 -7.23 -2.01 -4.24
N ASN A 120 -8.10 -2.07 -5.22
CA ASN A 120 -9.55 -1.93 -5.04
C ASN A 120 -9.95 -0.63 -4.30
N ILE A 121 -9.31 0.48 -4.64
CA ILE A 121 -9.51 1.80 -4.02
C ILE A 121 -10.38 2.66 -4.95
N ARG A 122 -11.37 3.35 -4.40
CA ARG A 122 -12.26 4.23 -5.17
C ARG A 122 -12.04 5.71 -4.89
N THR A 123 -11.74 6.06 -3.66
CA THR A 123 -11.58 7.46 -3.26
C THR A 123 -10.17 7.77 -2.76
N LYS A 124 -9.76 9.04 -2.86
CA LYS A 124 -8.49 9.51 -2.30
C LYS A 124 -8.42 9.30 -0.78
N THR A 125 -9.56 9.43 -0.09
CA THR A 125 -9.65 9.24 1.36
C THR A 125 -9.41 7.77 1.74
N ASP A 126 -10.02 6.82 0.99
CA ASP A 126 -9.77 5.39 1.20
C ASP A 126 -8.31 5.05 0.93
N PHE A 127 -7.71 5.70 -0.09
CA PHE A 127 -6.30 5.50 -0.43
C PHE A 127 -5.37 6.00 0.69
N ALA A 128 -5.57 7.25 1.14
CA ALA A 128 -4.81 7.83 2.25
C ALA A 128 -4.89 6.97 3.51
N LYS A 129 -6.10 6.52 3.86
CA LYS A 129 -6.33 5.62 4.99
C LYS A 129 -5.57 4.29 4.82
N ARG A 130 -5.71 3.64 3.66
CA ARG A 130 -5.07 2.34 3.38
C ARG A 130 -3.54 2.41 3.50
N ILE A 131 -2.92 3.51 3.08
CA ILE A 131 -1.47 3.65 3.17
C ILE A 131 -1.05 4.04 4.59
N GLY A 132 -1.76 4.96 5.24
CA GLY A 132 -1.48 5.39 6.60
C GLY A 132 -1.61 4.26 7.65
N GLU A 133 -2.40 3.22 7.37
CA GLU A 133 -2.47 2.01 8.20
C GLU A 133 -1.20 1.13 8.10
N GLN A 134 -0.36 1.35 7.09
CA GLN A 134 0.80 0.48 6.78
C GLN A 134 2.14 1.18 6.97
N LEU A 135 2.17 2.51 7.09
CA LEU A 135 3.36 3.34 7.24
C LEU A 135 3.29 4.16 8.54
N MET A 136 4.37 4.84 8.89
CA MET A 136 4.43 5.78 10.00
C MET A 136 3.66 7.08 9.68
N ALA A 137 3.76 7.55 8.42
CA ALA A 137 2.97 8.68 7.93
C ALA A 137 1.49 8.34 7.98
N ASP A 138 0.67 9.21 8.55
CA ASP A 138 -0.75 8.98 8.73
C ASP A 138 -1.59 9.41 7.51
N SER A 139 -2.90 9.16 7.57
CA SER A 139 -3.81 9.52 6.49
C SER A 139 -3.92 11.03 6.25
N LEU A 140 -3.67 11.87 7.26
CA LEU A 140 -3.72 13.33 7.13
C LEU A 140 -2.51 13.85 6.36
N ASP A 141 -1.32 13.28 6.59
CA ASP A 141 -0.11 13.60 5.84
C ASP A 141 -0.33 13.39 4.32
N PHE A 142 -0.95 12.26 3.96
CA PHE A 142 -1.30 11.98 2.57
C PHE A 142 -2.35 12.92 2.02
N MET A 143 -3.41 13.19 2.79
CA MET A 143 -4.49 14.08 2.36
C MET A 143 -4.02 15.51 2.10
N GLN A 144 -3.09 16.03 2.91
CA GLN A 144 -2.49 17.35 2.69
C GLN A 144 -1.82 17.45 1.31
N LEU A 145 -1.10 16.40 0.89
CA LEU A 145 -0.46 16.36 -0.42
C LEU A 145 -1.47 16.16 -1.56
N PHE A 146 -2.47 15.29 -1.37
CA PHE A 146 -3.51 15.03 -2.37
C PHE A 146 -4.44 16.23 -2.60
N ASP A 147 -4.57 17.14 -1.62
CA ASP A 147 -5.35 18.36 -1.74
C ASP A 147 -4.52 19.57 -2.23
N SER A 148 -3.20 19.46 -2.22
CA SER A 148 -2.30 20.53 -2.65
C SER A 148 -2.22 20.63 -4.18
N THR A 149 -2.93 21.59 -4.76
CA THR A 149 -2.91 21.85 -6.21
C THR A 149 -1.48 22.07 -6.71
N ALA A 150 -0.69 22.90 -6.01
CA ALA A 150 0.69 23.19 -6.38
C ALA A 150 1.60 21.95 -6.34
N TYR A 151 1.36 21.01 -5.43
CA TYR A 151 2.10 19.75 -5.38
C TYR A 151 1.72 18.82 -6.54
N LEU A 152 0.44 18.69 -6.83
CA LEU A 152 -0.06 17.85 -7.93
C LEU A 152 0.39 18.37 -9.30
N GLU A 153 0.39 19.69 -9.50
CA GLU A 153 0.90 20.32 -10.73
C GLU A 153 2.39 20.02 -10.99
N LYS A 154 3.21 19.99 -9.93
CA LYS A 154 4.64 19.58 -10.06
C LYS A 154 4.78 18.12 -10.52
N LEU A 155 3.79 17.27 -10.24
CA LEU A 155 3.75 15.90 -10.71
C LEU A 155 3.10 15.74 -12.10
N GLY A 156 2.66 16.84 -12.73
CA GLY A 156 1.97 16.81 -14.03
C GLY A 156 0.55 16.28 -13.99
N VAL A 157 -0.11 16.36 -12.83
CA VAL A 157 -1.49 15.86 -12.61
C VAL A 157 -2.32 16.90 -11.87
N ASN A 158 -3.62 16.65 -11.76
CA ASN A 158 -4.57 17.46 -11.03
C ASN A 158 -5.39 16.61 -10.03
N LYS A 159 -6.33 17.24 -9.32
CA LYS A 159 -7.16 16.59 -8.28
C LYS A 159 -8.05 15.46 -8.81
N ASP A 160 -8.39 15.47 -10.09
CA ASP A 160 -9.25 14.45 -10.69
C ASP A 160 -8.45 13.22 -11.12
N ASN A 161 -7.23 13.43 -11.66
CA ASN A 161 -6.49 12.37 -12.34
C ASN A 161 -5.24 11.88 -11.59
N PHE A 162 -4.84 12.48 -10.46
CA PHE A 162 -3.61 12.10 -9.73
C PHE A 162 -3.60 10.61 -9.32
N MET A 163 -4.76 9.99 -9.12
CA MET A 163 -4.86 8.56 -8.80
C MET A 163 -4.29 7.66 -9.92
N THR A 164 -4.15 8.17 -11.15
CA THR A 164 -3.52 7.43 -12.25
C THR A 164 -2.02 7.18 -12.05
N LEU A 165 -1.37 7.93 -11.15
CA LEU A 165 0.04 7.73 -10.79
C LEU A 165 0.28 6.44 -9.98
N PHE A 166 -0.77 5.87 -9.39
CA PHE A 166 -0.64 4.75 -8.45
C PHE A 166 -1.06 3.45 -9.13
N ILE A 167 -0.07 2.62 -9.47
CA ILE A 167 -0.30 1.29 -10.03
C ILE A 167 -0.53 0.31 -8.88
N PRO A 168 -1.69 -0.37 -8.81
CA PRO A 168 -1.97 -1.30 -7.71
C PRO A 168 -1.01 -2.47 -7.71
N ASN A 169 -0.31 -2.64 -6.59
CA ASN A 169 0.64 -3.72 -6.36
C ASN A 169 1.00 -3.79 -4.87
N THR A 170 1.96 -4.65 -4.54
CA THR A 170 2.67 -4.67 -3.25
C THR A 170 4.06 -4.07 -3.46
N TYR A 171 4.41 -3.09 -2.63
CA TYR A 171 5.68 -2.39 -2.69
C TYR A 171 6.44 -2.56 -1.39
N GLU A 172 7.70 -2.91 -1.48
CA GLU A 172 8.60 -2.95 -0.34
C GLU A 172 9.12 -1.54 -0.04
N LEU A 173 8.86 -1.05 1.17
CA LEU A 173 9.20 0.29 1.65
C LEU A 173 9.69 0.22 3.10
N TYR A 174 10.43 1.21 3.56
CA TYR A 174 10.67 1.39 4.98
C TYR A 174 9.44 1.96 5.67
N TRP A 175 9.13 1.46 6.86
CA TRP A 175 7.94 1.86 7.60
C TRP A 175 7.89 3.37 7.89
N ASN A 176 9.04 4.00 8.12
CA ASN A 176 9.19 5.44 8.35
C ASN A 176 9.22 6.29 7.06
N THR A 177 8.83 5.72 5.91
CA THR A 177 8.73 6.47 4.66
C THR A 177 7.68 7.58 4.80
N SER A 178 8.06 8.82 4.55
CA SER A 178 7.15 9.98 4.58
C SER A 178 6.12 9.90 3.44
N ALA A 179 5.01 10.65 3.57
CA ALA A 179 3.99 10.72 2.52
C ALA A 179 4.58 11.21 1.17
N GLU A 180 5.45 12.22 1.18
CA GLU A 180 6.13 12.69 -0.03
C GLU A 180 7.10 11.63 -0.59
N GLY A 181 7.85 10.95 0.28
CA GLY A 181 8.75 9.85 -0.11
C GLY A 181 7.99 8.69 -0.76
N PHE A 182 6.81 8.34 -0.21
CA PHE A 182 5.92 7.35 -0.81
C PHE A 182 5.46 7.77 -2.21
N ILE A 183 4.93 8.98 -2.37
CA ILE A 183 4.45 9.47 -3.67
C ILE A 183 5.59 9.50 -4.68
N THR A 184 6.77 9.97 -4.28
CA THR A 184 7.97 9.99 -5.13
C THR A 184 8.35 8.57 -5.59
N ARG A 185 8.26 7.59 -4.71
CA ARG A 185 8.49 6.20 -5.06
C ARG A 185 7.43 5.69 -6.03
N MET A 186 6.15 6.01 -5.83
CA MET A 186 5.06 5.59 -6.71
C MET A 186 5.18 6.20 -8.10
N VAL A 187 5.59 7.45 -8.23
CA VAL A 187 5.88 8.07 -9.54
C VAL A 187 6.98 7.28 -10.28
N LYS A 188 8.05 6.90 -9.59
CA LYS A 188 9.10 6.04 -10.20
C LYS A 188 8.56 4.68 -10.64
N GLU A 189 7.70 4.07 -9.85
CA GLU A 189 7.07 2.78 -10.22
C GLU A 189 6.07 2.94 -11.38
N HIS A 190 5.33 4.04 -11.44
CA HIS A 190 4.50 4.41 -12.56
C HIS A 190 5.33 4.52 -13.85
N ASP A 191 6.46 5.23 -13.81
CA ASP A 191 7.33 5.40 -14.97
C ASP A 191 7.93 4.06 -15.44
N ARG A 192 8.28 3.19 -14.50
CA ARG A 192 8.74 1.82 -14.80
C ARG A 192 7.63 0.97 -15.41
N PHE A 193 6.40 1.12 -14.95
CA PHE A 193 5.25 0.40 -15.46
C PHE A 193 4.95 0.79 -16.92
N TRP A 194 4.98 2.11 -17.22
CA TRP A 194 4.76 2.64 -18.55
C TRP A 194 6.01 2.54 -19.43
N THR A 195 6.40 1.30 -19.72
CA THR A 195 7.51 1.02 -20.65
C THR A 195 7.26 1.60 -22.05
N ALA A 196 8.31 1.73 -22.86
CA ALA A 196 8.17 2.16 -24.26
C ALA A 196 7.14 1.30 -25.02
N ALA A 197 7.14 -0.02 -24.80
CA ALA A 197 6.18 -0.93 -25.42
C ALA A 197 4.72 -0.65 -25.01
N ARG A 198 4.45 -0.35 -23.72
CA ARG A 198 3.10 0.03 -23.26
C ARG A 198 2.67 1.40 -23.81
N LYS A 199 3.58 2.37 -23.84
CA LYS A 199 3.30 3.70 -24.44
C LYS A 199 2.98 3.57 -25.91
N THR A 200 3.77 2.82 -26.69
CA THR A 200 3.47 2.54 -28.11
C THR A 200 2.09 1.89 -28.30
N LYS A 201 1.70 0.94 -27.43
CA LYS A 201 0.37 0.35 -27.50
C LYS A 201 -0.72 1.37 -27.21
N ALA A 202 -0.54 2.26 -26.24
CA ALA A 202 -1.47 3.33 -25.93
C ALA A 202 -1.61 4.31 -27.12
N ASP A 203 -0.50 4.70 -27.73
CA ASP A 203 -0.47 5.58 -28.92
C ASP A 203 -1.19 4.92 -30.10
N ASN A 204 -0.99 3.62 -30.33
CA ASN A 204 -1.64 2.87 -31.43
C ASN A 204 -3.16 2.82 -31.29
N ILE A 205 -3.69 2.91 -30.08
CA ILE A 205 -5.14 2.96 -29.82
C ILE A 205 -5.67 4.39 -29.65
N GLY A 206 -4.80 5.41 -29.82
CA GLY A 206 -5.17 6.82 -29.74
C GLY A 206 -5.44 7.32 -28.31
N LEU A 207 -4.88 6.68 -27.28
CA LEU A 207 -5.06 7.05 -25.89
C LEU A 207 -3.72 7.36 -25.22
N THR A 208 -3.71 8.36 -24.34
CA THR A 208 -2.56 8.57 -23.44
C THR A 208 -2.53 7.49 -22.34
N PRO A 209 -1.37 7.24 -21.69
CA PRO A 209 -1.28 6.33 -20.53
C PRO A 209 -2.32 6.61 -19.45
N GLN A 210 -2.59 7.88 -19.18
CA GLN A 210 -3.57 8.33 -18.21
C GLN A 210 -5.00 7.96 -18.65
N GLN A 211 -5.33 8.17 -19.94
CA GLN A 211 -6.63 7.79 -20.51
C GLN A 211 -6.84 6.28 -20.52
N VAL A 212 -5.79 5.50 -20.78
CA VAL A 212 -5.83 4.02 -20.65
C VAL A 212 -6.18 3.62 -19.22
N TYR A 213 -5.56 4.24 -18.20
CA TYR A 213 -5.88 3.96 -16.81
C TYR A 213 -7.33 4.32 -16.46
N ILE A 214 -7.81 5.48 -16.92
CA ILE A 214 -9.19 5.93 -16.71
C ILE A 214 -10.17 4.94 -17.35
N LEU A 215 -9.95 4.54 -18.60
CA LEU A 215 -10.80 3.54 -19.27
C LEU A 215 -10.75 2.19 -18.56
N ALA A 216 -9.56 1.75 -18.14
CA ALA A 216 -9.41 0.51 -17.37
C ALA A 216 -10.19 0.54 -16.05
N SER A 217 -10.30 1.72 -15.39
CA SER A 217 -11.11 1.89 -14.18
C SER A 217 -12.60 1.67 -14.40
N ILE A 218 -13.09 2.07 -15.57
CA ILE A 218 -14.50 1.85 -16.02
C ILE A 218 -14.70 0.37 -16.32
N VAL A 219 -13.84 -0.23 -17.15
CA VAL A 219 -13.89 -1.65 -17.52
C VAL A 219 -13.87 -2.54 -16.27
N TYR A 220 -12.98 -2.23 -15.31
CA TYR A 220 -12.92 -2.94 -14.03
C TYR A 220 -14.23 -2.83 -13.24
N SER A 221 -14.81 -1.65 -13.15
CA SER A 221 -16.05 -1.41 -12.42
C SER A 221 -17.28 -2.05 -13.05
N GLU A 222 -17.25 -2.34 -14.36
CA GLU A 222 -18.30 -3.09 -15.04
C GLU A 222 -18.29 -4.57 -14.68
N ASN A 223 -17.10 -5.18 -14.57
CA ASN A 223 -16.97 -6.60 -14.31
C ASN A 223 -15.74 -6.92 -13.45
N GLU A 224 -15.83 -6.66 -12.17
CA GLU A 224 -14.74 -6.89 -11.18
C GLU A 224 -14.34 -8.37 -11.06
N LYS A 225 -15.18 -9.32 -11.53
CA LYS A 225 -15.02 -10.76 -11.24
C LYS A 225 -14.57 -11.60 -12.44
N ALA A 226 -14.57 -11.03 -13.64
CA ALA A 226 -14.24 -11.76 -14.88
C ALA A 226 -13.24 -10.94 -15.70
N ALA A 227 -11.97 -11.02 -15.33
CA ALA A 227 -10.89 -10.32 -16.01
C ALA A 227 -10.65 -10.84 -17.44
N ASP A 228 -11.08 -12.05 -17.75
CA ASP A 228 -11.05 -12.66 -19.08
C ASP A 228 -11.98 -11.96 -20.07
N GLU A 229 -13.07 -11.36 -19.61
CA GLU A 229 -13.97 -10.55 -20.45
C GLU A 229 -13.48 -9.10 -20.65
N ALA A 230 -12.51 -8.65 -19.85
CA ALA A 230 -12.07 -7.25 -19.87
C ALA A 230 -11.59 -6.75 -21.23
N PRO A 231 -10.84 -7.52 -22.07
CA PRO A 231 -10.45 -7.06 -23.41
C PRO A 231 -11.67 -6.81 -24.34
N ARG A 232 -12.70 -7.62 -24.19
CA ARG A 232 -13.96 -7.49 -24.97
C ARG A 232 -14.77 -6.28 -24.51
N ILE A 233 -14.91 -6.07 -23.21
CA ILE A 233 -15.57 -4.90 -22.64
C ILE A 233 -14.82 -3.62 -23.04
N ALA A 234 -13.50 -3.62 -22.98
CA ALA A 234 -12.67 -2.52 -23.44
C ALA A 234 -12.93 -2.19 -24.92
N GLY A 235 -13.08 -3.22 -25.78
CA GLY A 235 -13.43 -3.06 -27.18
C GLY A 235 -14.78 -2.37 -27.42
N VAL A 236 -15.80 -2.62 -26.58
CA VAL A 236 -17.08 -1.89 -26.64
C VAL A 236 -16.87 -0.41 -26.39
N TYR A 237 -16.15 -0.06 -25.33
CA TYR A 237 -15.89 1.33 -24.98
C TYR A 237 -15.00 2.03 -26.01
N MET A 238 -13.97 1.36 -26.54
CA MET A 238 -13.14 1.89 -27.63
C MET A 238 -13.97 2.17 -28.88
N ASN A 239 -14.91 1.28 -29.24
CA ASN A 239 -15.83 1.51 -30.37
C ASN A 239 -16.71 2.73 -30.13
N ARG A 240 -17.20 2.96 -28.91
CA ARG A 240 -17.97 4.15 -28.55
C ARG A 240 -17.15 5.42 -28.65
N ILE A 241 -15.92 5.41 -28.09
CA ILE A 241 -14.98 6.54 -28.15
C ILE A 241 -14.71 6.91 -29.62
N ASN A 242 -14.35 5.93 -30.46
CA ASN A 242 -14.01 6.14 -31.85
C ASN A 242 -15.21 6.65 -32.72
N LYS A 243 -16.44 6.40 -32.24
CA LYS A 243 -17.67 6.88 -32.88
C LYS A 243 -18.21 8.19 -32.29
N GLY A 244 -17.52 8.80 -31.32
CA GLY A 244 -18.00 9.99 -30.62
C GLY A 244 -19.25 9.76 -29.77
N MET A 245 -19.56 8.50 -29.42
CA MET A 245 -20.70 8.15 -28.59
C MET A 245 -20.42 8.39 -27.12
N LYS A 246 -21.46 8.67 -26.33
CA LYS A 246 -21.38 8.67 -24.86
C LYS A 246 -21.06 7.26 -24.37
N LEU A 247 -20.28 7.13 -23.29
CA LEU A 247 -19.92 5.79 -22.77
C LEU A 247 -21.10 5.11 -22.06
N GLU A 248 -21.99 5.88 -21.45
CA GLU A 248 -23.20 5.40 -20.74
C GLU A 248 -22.87 4.27 -19.75
N ALA A 249 -21.81 4.48 -18.96
CA ALA A 249 -21.32 3.52 -18.00
C ALA A 249 -21.95 3.79 -16.62
N ASP A 250 -22.83 2.92 -16.12
CA ASP A 250 -23.46 3.03 -14.80
C ASP A 250 -22.45 3.27 -13.66
N PRO A 251 -21.26 2.62 -13.62
CA PRO A 251 -20.29 2.86 -12.58
C PRO A 251 -19.82 4.32 -12.48
N THR A 252 -19.80 5.08 -13.57
CA THR A 252 -19.40 6.49 -13.57
C THR A 252 -20.43 7.37 -12.88
N VAL A 253 -21.72 7.09 -13.07
CA VAL A 253 -22.82 7.76 -12.36
C VAL A 253 -22.78 7.44 -10.88
N LYS A 254 -22.57 6.16 -10.54
CA LYS A 254 -22.40 5.73 -9.14
C LYS A 254 -21.26 6.46 -8.43
N PHE A 255 -20.15 6.65 -9.14
CA PHE A 255 -19.01 7.42 -8.63
C PHE A 255 -19.37 8.91 -8.46
N ALA A 256 -20.06 9.49 -9.43
CA ALA A 256 -20.53 10.87 -9.37
C ALA A 256 -21.46 11.15 -8.18
N ILE A 257 -22.33 10.20 -7.83
CA ILE A 257 -23.22 10.28 -6.65
C ILE A 257 -22.40 10.13 -5.34
N GLY A 258 -21.27 9.42 -5.37
CA GLY A 258 -20.44 9.15 -4.19
C GLY A 258 -21.01 8.10 -3.24
N ASN A 259 -22.11 7.44 -3.59
CA ASN A 259 -22.70 6.35 -2.81
C ASN A 259 -22.50 4.99 -3.47
N PHE A 260 -21.49 4.27 -3.03
CA PHE A 260 -21.12 2.96 -3.58
C PHE A 260 -22.01 1.79 -3.12
N ALA A 261 -22.90 2.02 -2.14
CA ALA A 261 -23.86 1.02 -1.69
C ALA A 261 -25.08 0.86 -2.62
N ILE A 262 -25.29 1.81 -3.54
CA ILE A 262 -26.39 1.76 -4.53
C ILE A 262 -26.25 0.48 -5.37
N LYS A 263 -27.28 -0.36 -5.38
CA LYS A 263 -27.31 -1.61 -6.16
C LYS A 263 -27.78 -1.41 -7.61
N ARG A 264 -28.57 -0.37 -7.85
CA ARG A 264 -29.17 -0.07 -9.16
C ARG A 264 -29.24 1.44 -9.36
N ILE A 265 -28.78 1.92 -10.51
CA ILE A 265 -28.94 3.30 -10.96
C ILE A 265 -30.37 3.49 -11.45
N LEU A 266 -31.04 4.55 -11.01
CA LEU A 266 -32.36 4.96 -11.44
C LEU A 266 -32.27 6.03 -12.52
N PHE A 267 -33.36 6.29 -13.23
CA PHE A 267 -33.39 7.34 -14.26
C PHE A 267 -33.06 8.72 -13.71
N ALA A 268 -33.55 9.03 -12.50
CA ALA A 268 -33.24 10.29 -11.84
C ALA A 268 -31.74 10.44 -11.55
N ASP A 269 -31.04 9.36 -11.29
CA ASP A 269 -29.59 9.37 -11.02
C ASP A 269 -28.79 9.73 -12.28
N LEU A 270 -29.32 9.41 -13.49
CA LEU A 270 -28.67 9.74 -14.76
C LEU A 270 -28.65 11.25 -15.04
N GLU A 271 -29.47 12.02 -14.34
CA GLU A 271 -29.55 13.47 -14.49
C GLU A 271 -28.54 14.24 -13.63
N ILE A 272 -27.73 13.54 -12.83
CA ILE A 272 -26.72 14.20 -11.99
C ILE A 272 -25.75 15.05 -12.82
N GLU A 273 -25.58 16.32 -12.42
CA GLU A 273 -24.58 17.21 -13.02
C GLU A 273 -23.20 16.93 -12.45
N SER A 274 -22.40 16.20 -13.18
CA SER A 274 -21.03 15.85 -12.82
C SER A 274 -20.22 15.56 -14.08
N PRO A 275 -18.97 16.02 -14.17
CA PRO A 275 -18.07 15.69 -15.28
C PRO A 275 -17.77 14.18 -15.38
N TYR A 276 -18.06 13.43 -14.33
CA TYR A 276 -17.98 11.96 -14.34
C TYR A 276 -19.22 11.29 -14.95
N ASN A 277 -20.32 12.00 -15.19
CA ASN A 277 -21.54 11.42 -15.76
C ASN A 277 -21.40 11.15 -17.26
N THR A 278 -21.04 9.94 -17.64
CA THR A 278 -20.88 9.52 -19.04
C THR A 278 -22.17 9.29 -19.80
N TYR A 279 -23.34 9.52 -19.18
CA TYR A 279 -24.65 9.65 -19.86
C TYR A 279 -24.88 11.07 -20.36
N LYS A 280 -24.27 12.08 -19.73
CA LYS A 280 -24.39 13.48 -20.13
C LYS A 280 -23.26 13.93 -21.05
N TYR A 281 -22.04 13.55 -20.73
CA TYR A 281 -20.83 14.00 -21.41
C TYR A 281 -20.22 12.89 -22.27
N THR A 282 -19.71 13.27 -23.44
CA THR A 282 -18.98 12.36 -24.34
C THR A 282 -17.51 12.22 -23.92
N GLY A 283 -16.90 11.10 -24.30
CA GLY A 283 -15.50 10.84 -23.98
C GLY A 283 -15.28 10.25 -22.59
N LEU A 284 -14.04 10.23 -22.16
CA LEU A 284 -13.65 9.73 -20.85
C LEU A 284 -13.90 10.78 -19.75
N PRO A 285 -14.23 10.37 -18.52
CA PRO A 285 -14.31 11.28 -17.39
C PRO A 285 -12.94 11.89 -17.06
N PRO A 286 -12.87 12.96 -16.25
CA PRO A 286 -11.64 13.68 -15.96
C PRO A 286 -10.62 12.87 -15.16
N GLY A 287 -11.06 11.79 -14.50
CA GLY A 287 -10.23 10.91 -13.70
C GLY A 287 -10.78 9.50 -13.56
N PRO A 288 -10.02 8.58 -12.95
CA PRO A 288 -10.46 7.21 -12.75
C PRO A 288 -11.54 7.16 -11.65
N ILE A 289 -12.47 6.22 -11.80
CA ILE A 289 -13.56 5.96 -10.84
C ILE A 289 -13.24 4.82 -9.87
N HIS A 290 -12.16 4.12 -10.13
CA HIS A 290 -11.68 2.98 -9.36
C HIS A 290 -10.21 2.74 -9.68
N MET A 291 -9.46 2.16 -8.79
CA MET A 291 -8.09 1.74 -9.03
C MET A 291 -8.10 0.38 -9.74
N PRO A 292 -7.80 0.32 -11.07
CA PRO A 292 -7.92 -0.91 -11.83
C PRO A 292 -6.71 -1.81 -11.60
N PRO A 293 -6.89 -3.12 -11.38
CA PRO A 293 -5.79 -4.08 -11.44
C PRO A 293 -5.02 -4.00 -12.78
N ILE A 294 -3.73 -4.33 -12.75
CA ILE A 294 -2.84 -4.30 -13.94
C ILE A 294 -3.46 -5.07 -15.13
N ALA A 295 -4.11 -6.19 -14.86
CA ALA A 295 -4.76 -7.00 -15.89
C ALA A 295 -5.80 -6.20 -16.71
N TYR A 296 -6.51 -5.25 -16.10
CA TYR A 296 -7.48 -4.40 -16.78
C TYR A 296 -6.82 -3.26 -17.58
N ILE A 297 -5.67 -2.75 -17.10
CA ILE A 297 -4.87 -1.81 -17.89
C ILE A 297 -4.34 -2.51 -19.15
N ASP A 298 -3.79 -3.72 -18.98
CA ASP A 298 -3.31 -4.54 -20.10
C ASP A 298 -4.44 -4.99 -21.02
N ALA A 299 -5.66 -5.19 -20.50
CA ALA A 299 -6.85 -5.49 -21.29
C ALA A 299 -7.26 -4.32 -22.20
N VAL A 300 -7.16 -3.08 -21.74
CA VAL A 300 -7.41 -1.90 -22.58
C VAL A 300 -6.33 -1.76 -23.65
N LEU A 301 -5.05 -1.94 -23.30
CA LEU A 301 -3.94 -1.89 -24.25
C LEU A 301 -3.99 -2.98 -25.33
N ASN A 302 -4.71 -4.07 -25.08
CA ASN A 302 -4.85 -5.21 -25.97
C ASN A 302 -6.34 -5.56 -26.17
N TYR A 303 -7.20 -4.52 -26.32
CA TYR A 303 -8.63 -4.74 -26.41
C TYR A 303 -9.00 -5.61 -27.63
N GLU A 304 -10.08 -6.39 -27.51
CA GLU A 304 -10.59 -7.24 -28.57
C GLU A 304 -11.25 -6.36 -29.66
N HIS A 305 -10.79 -6.53 -30.91
CA HIS A 305 -11.36 -5.83 -32.05
C HIS A 305 -12.65 -6.50 -32.50
N HIS A 306 -13.76 -5.81 -32.37
CA HIS A 306 -15.10 -6.23 -32.80
C HIS A 306 -15.99 -5.00 -33.11
N ASN A 307 -17.22 -5.21 -33.56
CA ASN A 307 -18.14 -4.12 -33.88
C ASN A 307 -19.25 -3.88 -32.84
N TYR A 308 -19.10 -4.47 -31.65
CA TYR A 308 -20.09 -4.32 -30.59
C TYR A 308 -20.00 -2.93 -29.96
N ILE A 309 -21.18 -2.34 -29.62
CA ILE A 309 -21.29 -1.02 -28.96
C ILE A 309 -22.19 -1.07 -27.71
N PHE A 310 -22.74 -2.23 -27.36
CA PHE A 310 -23.57 -2.45 -26.18
C PHE A 310 -23.13 -3.69 -25.42
N MET A 311 -23.29 -3.67 -24.08
CA MET A 311 -23.12 -4.80 -23.18
C MET A 311 -24.47 -5.18 -22.58
N CYS A 312 -24.80 -6.48 -22.52
CA CYS A 312 -25.98 -7.01 -21.86
C CYS A 312 -25.57 -7.92 -20.71
N LYS A 313 -26.06 -7.63 -19.49
CA LYS A 313 -25.88 -8.53 -18.34
C LYS A 313 -27.01 -9.54 -18.29
N ARG A 314 -26.73 -10.83 -18.42
CA ARG A 314 -27.71 -11.89 -18.23
C ARG A 314 -28.01 -12.10 -16.75
N ARG A 315 -29.28 -12.07 -16.36
CA ARG A 315 -29.73 -12.08 -14.95
C ARG A 315 -29.33 -13.33 -14.15
N TRP A 316 -29.01 -14.45 -14.81
CA TRP A 316 -28.76 -15.77 -14.21
C TRP A 316 -27.31 -16.26 -14.31
N PHE A 317 -26.52 -15.71 -15.19
CA PHE A 317 -25.09 -16.01 -15.31
C PHE A 317 -24.32 -14.70 -15.23
N ARG A 318 -23.20 -14.70 -14.48
CA ARG A 318 -22.32 -13.53 -14.29
C ARG A 318 -21.51 -13.15 -15.54
N ILE A 319 -22.03 -13.46 -16.71
CA ILE A 319 -21.38 -13.24 -18.00
C ILE A 319 -22.06 -12.05 -18.67
N SER A 320 -21.28 -11.07 -19.08
CA SER A 320 -21.75 -9.96 -19.91
C SER A 320 -21.84 -10.42 -21.36
N PHE A 321 -22.99 -10.28 -21.99
CA PHE A 321 -23.14 -10.53 -23.41
C PHE A 321 -23.03 -9.20 -24.17
N ILE A 322 -22.41 -9.26 -25.34
CA ILE A 322 -22.13 -8.12 -26.19
C ILE A 322 -22.96 -8.25 -27.47
N CYS A 323 -23.80 -7.24 -27.75
CA CYS A 323 -24.72 -7.27 -28.89
C CYS A 323 -24.24 -6.35 -30.01
N LYS A 324 -24.49 -6.76 -31.27
CA LYS A 324 -24.38 -5.90 -32.45
C LYS A 324 -25.51 -4.84 -32.47
N ASN A 325 -25.26 -3.71 -33.10
CA ASN A 325 -26.24 -2.66 -33.27
C ASN A 325 -27.48 -3.22 -34.01
N THR A 326 -28.63 -3.27 -33.34
CA THR A 326 -29.90 -3.59 -33.97
C THR A 326 -30.58 -2.29 -34.37
N GLY A 327 -30.20 -1.66 -35.44
CA GLY A 327 -30.70 -0.46 -36.13
C GLY A 327 -32.02 0.22 -35.71
N ARG A 328 -32.32 0.34 -34.43
CA ARG A 328 -33.47 1.07 -33.87
C ARG A 328 -33.01 2.35 -33.21
N THR A 329 -33.17 3.44 -33.91
CA THR A 329 -33.12 4.80 -33.40
C THR A 329 -34.37 5.07 -32.55
N GLN A 330 -34.28 4.81 -31.23
CA GLN A 330 -35.12 5.48 -30.24
C GLN A 330 -34.44 5.51 -28.88
N PRO A 331 -34.44 6.67 -28.18
CA PRO A 331 -33.93 6.81 -26.85
C PRO A 331 -34.93 6.25 -25.85
N GLN A 332 -34.83 4.98 -25.53
CA GLN A 332 -35.51 4.41 -24.38
C GLN A 332 -34.49 3.62 -23.52
N PRO A 333 -34.33 3.96 -22.24
CA PRO A 333 -33.57 3.16 -21.32
C PRO A 333 -34.38 1.93 -20.94
N ARG A 334 -34.41 0.95 -21.81
CA ARG A 334 -35.00 -0.35 -21.51
C ARG A 334 -33.89 -1.36 -21.44
N HIS A 335 -33.96 -2.20 -20.40
CA HIS A 335 -33.27 -3.47 -20.38
C HIS A 335 -33.36 -4.09 -21.75
N LEU A 336 -32.31 -3.99 -22.55
CA LEU A 336 -32.24 -4.63 -23.86
C LEU A 336 -32.24 -6.14 -23.61
N TYR A 337 -33.40 -6.77 -23.79
CA TYR A 337 -33.49 -8.19 -24.03
C TYR A 337 -32.83 -8.45 -25.38
N CYS A 338 -31.67 -9.08 -25.38
CA CYS A 338 -31.14 -9.69 -26.59
C CYS A 338 -31.94 -10.95 -26.84
N ASP A 339 -32.87 -10.90 -27.82
CA ASP A 339 -33.49 -12.11 -28.37
C ASP A 339 -32.35 -12.93 -28.99
N ILE A 340 -32.06 -14.06 -28.38
CA ILE A 340 -31.17 -15.08 -28.94
C ILE A 340 -32.04 -15.93 -29.88
N LYS A 341 -31.83 -15.79 -31.18
CA LYS A 341 -32.19 -16.83 -32.16
C LYS A 341 -31.01 -17.76 -32.30
#